data_e8cebb767264ee0f3f371b29287343b2
#
_entry.id   e8cebb767264ee0f3f371b29287343b2
#
_cell.length_a   1.000
_cell.length_b   1.000
_cell.length_c   1.000
_cell.angle_alpha   90.00
_cell.angle_beta   90.00
_cell.angle_gamma   90.00
#
_symmetry.space_group_name_H-M   'P 1'
#
loop_
_entity.id
_entity.type
_entity.pdbx_description
1 polymer ?
#
loop_
_entity_poly.entity_id
_entity_poly.type
_entity_poly.pdbx_seq_one_letter_code
_entity_poly.pdbx_strand_id
1 'polypeptide(L)'
;MPLTSWMPRGRPDAARPQGSVIEGEIVKMSPIGLRHAASVIALTRRLILAAGDRARLSPQNPVRLLGDTEPEPDIALIRPRADRYVRAPIGPRDVLLLVEVADTSYRYDRYVKLPLYARTRVREVWIVDLVHDVIEVHRRPSRDRYTSFAQVGPGDTVSPAAFPDIVLPVDDELLAH
;
A
#
# COMPACT_ATOMS: atom_id res chain seq x y z
N MET A 1 43.65 2.26 32.66
CA MET A 1 43.18 2.04 31.29
C MET A 1 41.91 2.83 31.11
N PRO A 2 41.87 4.00 30.40
CA PRO A 2 40.64 4.73 30.21
C PRO A 2 39.84 4.11 29.09
N LEU A 3 38.55 3.91 29.33
CA LEU A 3 37.53 3.51 28.33
C LEU A 3 37.37 4.62 27.31
N THR A 4 37.90 4.38 26.12
CA THR A 4 37.69 5.29 24.96
C THR A 4 36.24 5.27 24.57
N SER A 5 35.55 6.41 24.72
CA SER A 5 34.17 6.64 24.29
C SER A 5 34.04 6.42 22.79
N TRP A 6 33.28 5.40 22.42
CA TRP A 6 32.79 5.26 21.06
C TRP A 6 31.74 6.36 20.79
N MET A 7 32.09 7.35 20.00
CA MET A 7 31.14 8.30 19.43
C MET A 7 30.81 7.88 18.00
N PRO A 8 29.56 7.58 17.68
CA PRO A 8 29.15 7.39 16.29
C PRO A 8 29.22 8.74 15.57
N ARG A 9 30.11 8.86 14.59
CA ARG A 9 30.07 9.93 13.59
C ARG A 9 28.99 9.59 12.56
N GLY A 10 27.75 9.82 12.89
CA GLY A 10 26.62 9.82 11.96
C GLY A 10 25.95 11.18 12.07
N ARG A 11 25.76 11.88 10.95
CA ARG A 11 24.78 12.96 10.88
C ARG A 11 23.47 12.40 11.43
N PRO A 12 22.74 13.12 12.29
CA PRO A 12 21.39 12.69 12.62
C PRO A 12 20.63 12.62 11.29
N ASP A 13 20.17 11.43 10.90
CA ASP A 13 19.15 11.30 9.89
C ASP A 13 18.03 12.25 10.34
N ALA A 14 17.80 13.30 9.57
CA ALA A 14 16.66 14.16 9.81
C ALA A 14 15.47 13.20 9.78
N ALA A 15 14.79 13.08 10.92
CA ALA A 15 13.63 12.20 11.05
C ALA A 15 12.72 12.46 9.86
N ARG A 16 12.52 11.45 9.01
CA ARG A 16 11.60 11.59 7.88
C ARG A 16 10.26 12.01 8.44
N PRO A 17 9.65 13.06 7.90
CA PRO A 17 8.32 13.44 8.36
C PRO A 17 7.39 12.25 8.18
N GLN A 18 6.63 11.90 9.22
CA GLN A 18 5.62 10.85 9.13
C GLN A 18 4.48 11.34 8.24
N GLY A 19 4.22 10.65 7.13
CA GLY A 19 3.15 10.96 6.19
C GLY A 19 3.59 10.82 4.73
N SER A 20 2.60 10.68 3.85
CA SER A 20 2.82 10.65 2.40
C SER A 20 3.40 11.97 1.90
N VAL A 21 4.37 11.90 1.01
CA VAL A 21 4.83 13.06 0.24
C VAL A 21 4.18 12.99 -1.15
N ILE A 22 3.39 14.00 -1.49
CA ILE A 22 2.73 14.10 -2.80
C ILE A 22 3.14 15.40 -3.46
N GLU A 23 3.77 15.32 -4.61
CA GLU A 23 4.28 16.47 -5.39
C GLU A 23 5.13 17.43 -4.53
N GLY A 24 5.94 16.86 -3.60
CA GLY A 24 6.81 17.62 -2.69
C GLY A 24 6.12 18.16 -1.42
N GLU A 25 4.82 18.03 -1.27
CA GLU A 25 4.09 18.44 -0.08
C GLU A 25 3.88 17.27 0.91
N ILE A 26 4.09 17.54 2.20
CA ILE A 26 3.83 16.57 3.27
C ILE A 26 2.35 16.57 3.59
N VAL A 27 1.67 15.47 3.28
CA VAL A 27 0.27 15.27 3.65
C VAL A 27 0.20 14.53 4.96
N LYS A 28 -0.23 15.20 6.03
CA LYS A 28 -0.52 14.56 7.32
C LYS A 28 -1.75 13.70 7.18
N MET A 29 -1.62 12.43 7.55
CA MET A 29 -2.76 11.52 7.62
C MET A 29 -3.52 11.72 8.93
N SER A 30 -4.85 11.56 8.88
CA SER A 30 -5.69 11.51 10.08
C SER A 30 -5.30 10.32 10.96
N PRO A 31 -5.56 10.36 12.28
CA PRO A 31 -5.35 9.20 13.14
C PRO A 31 -6.06 7.96 12.58
N ILE A 32 -5.37 6.83 12.61
CA ILE A 32 -5.90 5.55 12.12
C ILE A 32 -7.05 5.10 13.04
N GLY A 33 -8.24 4.91 12.44
CA GLY A 33 -9.40 4.36 13.15
C GLY A 33 -9.24 2.86 13.44
N LEU A 34 -9.98 2.35 14.44
CA LEU A 34 -9.91 0.92 14.82
C LEU A 34 -10.34 -0.01 13.67
N ARG A 35 -11.39 0.35 12.93
CA ARG A 35 -11.87 -0.43 11.76
C ARG A 35 -10.80 -0.49 10.67
N HIS A 36 -10.18 0.65 10.34
CA HIS A 36 -9.07 0.71 9.40
C HIS A 36 -7.93 -0.21 9.83
N ALA A 37 -7.47 -0.10 11.08
CA ALA A 37 -6.38 -0.93 11.60
C ALA A 37 -6.73 -2.43 11.54
N ALA A 38 -7.94 -2.83 11.91
CA ALA A 38 -8.39 -4.22 11.89
C ALA A 38 -8.40 -4.77 10.45
N SER A 39 -8.93 -4.03 9.48
CA SER A 39 -8.94 -4.42 8.07
C SER A 39 -7.51 -4.56 7.50
N VAL A 40 -6.61 -3.62 7.80
CA VAL A 40 -5.19 -3.70 7.38
C VAL A 40 -4.52 -4.95 7.96
N ILE A 41 -4.76 -5.27 9.24
CA ILE A 41 -4.23 -6.48 9.89
C ILE A 41 -4.76 -7.74 9.20
N ALA A 42 -6.08 -7.84 8.98
CA ALA A 42 -6.71 -9.00 8.35
C ALA A 42 -6.18 -9.24 6.93
N LEU A 43 -6.15 -8.18 6.10
CA LEU A 43 -5.62 -8.25 4.73
C LEU A 43 -4.15 -8.60 4.70
N THR A 44 -3.34 -7.97 5.54
CA THR A 44 -1.90 -8.25 5.63
C THR A 44 -1.66 -9.73 5.95
N ARG A 45 -2.36 -10.27 6.96
CA ARG A 45 -2.26 -11.67 7.35
C ARG A 45 -2.65 -12.61 6.20
N ARG A 46 -3.79 -12.37 5.56
CA ARG A 46 -4.29 -13.21 4.46
C ARG A 46 -3.36 -13.19 3.26
N LEU A 47 -2.90 -12.02 2.84
CA LEU A 47 -1.98 -11.88 1.71
C LEU A 47 -0.62 -12.52 1.99
N ILE A 48 -0.06 -12.40 3.21
CA ILE A 48 1.18 -13.06 3.59
C ILE A 48 1.05 -14.57 3.50
N LEU A 49 0.01 -15.14 4.10
CA LEU A 49 -0.20 -16.58 4.13
C LEU A 49 -0.43 -17.16 2.73
N ALA A 50 -1.20 -16.47 1.91
CA ALA A 50 -1.54 -16.93 0.57
C ALA A 50 -0.41 -16.74 -0.45
N ALA A 51 0.34 -15.64 -0.37
CA ALA A 51 1.44 -15.37 -1.30
C ALA A 51 2.70 -16.17 -0.97
N GLY A 52 2.96 -16.43 0.32
CA GLY A 52 4.17 -17.12 0.76
C GLY A 52 5.45 -16.42 0.27
N ASP A 53 6.38 -17.19 -0.29
CA ASP A 53 7.63 -16.65 -0.82
C ASP A 53 7.52 -16.00 -2.21
N ARG A 54 6.37 -16.09 -2.86
CA ARG A 54 6.12 -15.50 -4.19
C ARG A 54 6.10 -13.98 -4.18
N ALA A 55 5.83 -13.38 -3.03
CA ALA A 55 5.80 -11.92 -2.85
C ALA A 55 6.31 -11.53 -1.46
N ARG A 56 6.46 -10.22 -1.25
CA ARG A 56 6.71 -9.63 0.07
C ARG A 56 5.64 -8.58 0.34
N LEU A 57 5.26 -8.42 1.58
CA LEU A 57 4.38 -7.34 2.00
C LEU A 57 5.19 -6.21 2.60
N SER A 58 4.81 -4.99 2.26
CA SER A 58 5.36 -3.76 2.78
C SER A 58 4.19 -2.89 3.26
N PRO A 59 3.72 -3.10 4.51
CA PRO A 59 2.64 -2.28 5.05
C PRO A 59 3.16 -0.91 5.46
N GLN A 60 2.40 0.15 5.14
CA GLN A 60 2.65 1.53 5.55
C GLN A 60 4.08 2.04 5.30
N ASN A 61 4.70 1.58 4.22
CA ASN A 61 6.01 2.05 3.79
C ASN A 61 5.89 2.84 2.48
N PRO A 62 6.72 3.87 2.29
CA PRO A 62 6.65 4.70 1.10
C PRO A 62 6.98 3.91 -0.18
N VAL A 63 6.23 4.19 -1.22
CA VAL A 63 6.50 3.75 -2.59
C VAL A 63 6.94 4.97 -3.40
N ARG A 64 8.20 4.97 -3.85
CA ARG A 64 8.73 6.07 -4.63
C ARG A 64 8.17 6.03 -6.05
N LEU A 65 7.33 6.97 -6.39
CA LEU A 65 6.73 7.12 -7.71
C LEU A 65 7.63 7.96 -8.65
N LEU A 66 7.16 9.11 -9.11
CA LEU A 66 7.91 10.03 -9.97
C LEU A 66 8.23 11.32 -9.21
N GLY A 67 9.43 11.86 -9.41
CA GLY A 67 9.90 13.07 -8.73
C GLY A 67 9.91 12.88 -7.21
N ASP A 68 9.40 13.86 -6.48
CA ASP A 68 9.34 13.87 -5.02
C ASP A 68 7.98 13.34 -4.49
N THR A 69 7.43 12.34 -5.18
CA THR A 69 6.15 11.73 -4.80
C THR A 69 6.37 10.36 -4.21
N GLU A 70 6.15 10.23 -2.90
CA GLU A 70 6.32 9.01 -2.11
C GLU A 70 5.06 8.76 -1.24
N PRO A 71 3.95 8.29 -1.82
CA PRO A 71 2.80 7.90 -1.02
C PRO A 71 3.13 6.70 -0.13
N GLU A 72 2.47 6.64 1.02
CA GLU A 72 2.50 5.50 1.94
C GLU A 72 1.17 4.75 1.83
N PRO A 73 1.08 3.72 0.96
CA PRO A 73 -0.12 2.89 0.90
C PRO A 73 -0.24 2.04 2.16
N ASP A 74 -1.47 1.68 2.53
CA ASP A 74 -1.68 0.82 3.69
C ASP A 74 -1.02 -0.54 3.52
N ILE A 75 -1.08 -1.12 2.31
CA ILE A 75 -0.37 -2.36 1.98
C ILE A 75 0.20 -2.28 0.56
N ALA A 76 1.47 -2.61 0.40
CA ALA A 76 2.07 -2.90 -0.90
C ALA A 76 2.49 -4.38 -0.96
N LEU A 77 1.92 -5.12 -1.91
CA LEU A 77 2.40 -6.45 -2.28
C LEU A 77 3.47 -6.27 -3.35
N ILE A 78 4.70 -6.67 -3.07
CA ILE A 78 5.87 -6.36 -3.88
C ILE A 78 6.64 -7.62 -4.29
N ARG A 79 7.39 -7.52 -5.38
CA ARG A 79 8.24 -8.61 -5.87
C ARG A 79 9.34 -8.93 -4.87
N PRO A 80 9.72 -10.19 -4.68
CA PRO A 80 10.95 -10.53 -3.97
C PRO A 80 12.17 -9.95 -4.70
N ARG A 81 13.10 -9.34 -3.95
CA ARG A 81 14.39 -8.86 -4.46
C ARG A 81 15.53 -9.41 -3.60
N ALA A 82 16.64 -9.76 -4.25
CA ALA A 82 17.81 -10.31 -3.57
C ALA A 82 18.42 -9.35 -2.53
N ASP A 83 18.40 -8.05 -2.82
CA ASP A 83 18.87 -6.99 -1.92
C ASP A 83 17.88 -6.63 -0.82
N ARG A 84 16.71 -7.24 -0.79
CA ARG A 84 15.62 -6.98 0.19
C ARG A 84 15.29 -5.48 0.35
N TYR A 85 15.43 -4.72 -0.72
CA TYR A 85 15.16 -3.28 -0.78
C TYR A 85 16.07 -2.39 0.08
N VAL A 86 17.24 -2.89 0.52
CA VAL A 86 18.20 -2.09 1.30
C VAL A 86 19.05 -1.16 0.43
N ARG A 87 19.10 -1.36 -0.88
CA ARG A 87 19.93 -0.56 -1.80
C ARG A 87 19.15 0.46 -2.60
N ALA A 88 17.87 0.22 -2.81
CA ALA A 88 16.99 1.11 -3.57
C ALA A 88 15.56 1.03 -3.03
N PRO A 89 14.80 2.14 -3.03
CA PRO A 89 13.43 2.15 -2.56
C PRO A 89 12.51 1.27 -3.42
N ILE A 90 11.32 0.99 -2.89
CA ILE A 90 10.25 0.35 -3.64
C ILE A 90 9.78 1.32 -4.72
N GLY A 91 9.78 0.88 -5.97
CA GLY A 91 9.28 1.65 -7.11
C GLY A 91 8.05 0.99 -7.76
N PRO A 92 7.38 1.68 -8.72
CA PRO A 92 6.16 1.16 -9.34
C PRO A 92 6.31 -0.21 -10.02
N ARG A 93 7.51 -0.53 -10.52
CA ARG A 93 7.81 -1.82 -11.18
C ARG A 93 7.92 -2.98 -10.20
N ASP A 94 8.22 -2.69 -8.93
CA ASP A 94 8.31 -3.68 -7.87
C ASP A 94 6.92 -4.06 -7.35
N VAL A 95 5.94 -3.17 -7.53
CA VAL A 95 4.59 -3.33 -7.00
C VAL A 95 3.78 -4.31 -7.85
N LEU A 96 3.20 -5.30 -7.19
CA LEU A 96 2.25 -6.28 -7.74
C LEU A 96 0.81 -5.84 -7.48
N LEU A 97 0.56 -5.27 -6.29
CA LEU A 97 -0.73 -4.75 -5.86
C LEU A 97 -0.48 -3.65 -4.82
N LEU A 98 -1.22 -2.54 -4.89
CA LEU A 98 -1.40 -1.61 -3.77
C LEU A 98 -2.80 -1.76 -3.19
N VAL A 99 -2.91 -1.61 -1.88
CA VAL A 99 -4.19 -1.55 -1.18
C VAL A 99 -4.24 -0.30 -0.32
N GLU A 100 -5.29 0.45 -0.48
CA GLU A 100 -5.70 1.55 0.41
C GLU A 100 -6.96 1.11 1.16
N VAL A 101 -6.96 1.27 2.47
CA VAL A 101 -8.13 0.99 3.31
C VAL A 101 -8.75 2.31 3.69
N ALA A 102 -9.92 2.59 3.15
CA ALA A 102 -10.59 3.88 3.25
C ALA A 102 -11.76 3.82 4.26
N ASP A 103 -11.59 4.50 5.38
CA ASP A 103 -12.67 4.79 6.32
C ASP A 103 -13.14 6.24 6.12
N THR A 104 -12.26 7.20 6.44
CA THR A 104 -12.51 8.65 6.24
C THR A 104 -11.72 9.22 5.06
N SER A 105 -10.76 8.49 4.53
CA SER A 105 -9.82 8.91 3.48
C SER A 105 -10.30 8.65 2.04
N TYR A 106 -11.47 8.00 1.83
CA TYR A 106 -11.92 7.51 0.52
C TYR A 106 -11.76 8.54 -0.61
N ARG A 107 -12.18 9.79 -0.40
CA ARG A 107 -12.06 10.82 -1.44
C ARG A 107 -10.61 11.11 -1.81
N TYR A 108 -9.72 11.10 -0.83
CA TYR A 108 -8.30 11.34 -1.06
C TYR A 108 -7.65 10.17 -1.80
N ASP A 109 -7.90 8.94 -1.37
CA ASP A 109 -7.38 7.74 -2.00
C ASP A 109 -7.90 7.61 -3.44
N ARG A 110 -9.18 7.87 -3.65
CA ARG A 110 -9.86 7.71 -4.93
C ARG A 110 -9.51 8.81 -5.94
N TYR A 111 -9.40 10.07 -5.51
CA TYR A 111 -9.27 11.20 -6.43
C TYR A 111 -7.87 11.82 -6.46
N VAL A 112 -7.03 11.54 -5.48
CA VAL A 112 -5.64 12.02 -5.43
C VAL A 112 -4.66 10.88 -5.66
N LYS A 113 -4.63 9.85 -4.80
CA LYS A 113 -3.63 8.76 -4.91
C LYS A 113 -3.85 7.87 -6.13
N LEU A 114 -5.09 7.46 -6.41
CA LEU A 114 -5.38 6.53 -7.51
C LEU A 114 -4.90 7.05 -8.88
N PRO A 115 -5.13 8.33 -9.27
CA PRO A 115 -4.54 8.90 -10.48
C PRO A 115 -3.00 8.90 -10.51
N LEU A 116 -2.34 9.13 -9.36
CA LEU A 116 -0.88 9.07 -9.24
C LEU A 116 -0.36 7.65 -9.51
N TYR A 117 -1.02 6.65 -8.94
CA TYR A 117 -0.70 5.25 -9.18
C TYR A 117 -0.87 4.86 -10.65
N ALA A 118 -1.94 5.32 -11.31
CA ALA A 118 -2.17 5.07 -12.72
C ALA A 118 -1.10 5.72 -13.62
N ARG A 119 -0.73 6.98 -13.37
CA ARG A 119 0.33 7.70 -14.11
C ARG A 119 1.67 6.99 -14.04
N THR A 120 1.98 6.37 -12.91
CA THR A 120 3.23 5.64 -12.67
C THR A 120 3.18 4.17 -13.04
N ARG A 121 2.06 3.72 -13.64
CA ARG A 121 1.89 2.36 -14.15
C ARG A 121 1.87 1.28 -13.06
N VAL A 122 1.46 1.60 -11.85
CA VAL A 122 1.09 0.59 -10.85
C VAL A 122 -0.05 -0.26 -11.44
N ARG A 123 0.16 -1.57 -11.55
CA ARG A 123 -0.69 -2.46 -12.36
C ARG A 123 -2.08 -2.66 -11.79
N GLU A 124 -2.18 -2.70 -10.47
CA GLU A 124 -3.41 -2.97 -9.75
C GLU A 124 -3.45 -2.20 -8.44
N VAL A 125 -4.60 -1.62 -8.14
CA VAL A 125 -4.90 -0.96 -6.87
C VAL A 125 -6.26 -1.44 -6.38
N TRP A 126 -6.35 -1.79 -5.10
CA TRP A 126 -7.61 -2.00 -4.42
C TRP A 126 -7.86 -0.83 -3.48
N ILE A 127 -9.10 -0.35 -3.44
CA ILE A 127 -9.60 0.55 -2.41
C ILE A 127 -10.64 -0.23 -1.61
N VAL A 128 -10.33 -0.52 -0.35
CA VAL A 128 -11.25 -1.17 0.58
C VAL A 128 -12.07 -0.06 1.24
N ASP A 129 -13.28 0.17 0.72
CA ASP A 129 -14.19 1.19 1.23
C ASP A 129 -14.99 0.62 2.41
N LEU A 130 -14.58 0.98 3.63
CA LEU A 130 -15.21 0.53 4.87
C LEU A 130 -16.54 1.23 5.16
N VAL A 131 -16.86 2.31 4.45
CA VAL A 131 -18.14 3.02 4.59
C VAL A 131 -19.24 2.32 3.82
N HIS A 132 -18.91 1.80 2.63
CA HIS A 132 -19.87 1.14 1.75
C HIS A 132 -19.70 -0.38 1.71
N ASP A 133 -18.78 -0.94 2.52
CA ASP A 133 -18.50 -2.38 2.64
C ASP A 133 -18.17 -3.07 1.31
N VAL A 134 -17.32 -2.44 0.52
CA VAL A 134 -16.92 -2.94 -0.80
C VAL A 134 -15.41 -2.80 -1.03
N ILE A 135 -14.89 -3.62 -1.94
CA ILE A 135 -13.54 -3.47 -2.48
C ILE A 135 -13.65 -3.04 -3.93
N GLU A 136 -13.13 -1.87 -4.23
CA GLU A 136 -12.91 -1.42 -5.60
C GLU A 136 -11.60 -2.00 -6.14
N VAL A 137 -11.67 -2.69 -7.27
CA VAL A 137 -10.53 -3.29 -7.96
C VAL A 137 -10.23 -2.53 -9.22
N HIS A 138 -9.10 -1.82 -9.25
CA HIS A 138 -8.66 -0.98 -10.35
C HIS A 138 -7.47 -1.61 -11.06
N ARG A 139 -7.59 -1.88 -12.38
CA ARG A 139 -6.57 -2.52 -13.21
C ARG A 139 -6.38 -1.80 -14.54
N ARG A 140 -5.33 -2.15 -15.27
CA ARG A 140 -4.99 -1.62 -16.61
C ARG A 140 -4.81 -0.10 -16.60
N PRO A 141 -3.72 0.39 -15.97
CA PRO A 141 -3.44 1.82 -15.93
C PRO A 141 -3.20 2.41 -17.31
N SER A 142 -3.86 3.54 -17.59
CA SER A 142 -3.73 4.30 -18.84
C SER A 142 -3.76 5.79 -18.53
N ARG A 143 -2.67 6.49 -18.81
CA ARG A 143 -2.47 7.89 -18.41
C ARG A 143 -2.65 8.04 -16.89
N ASP A 144 -3.68 8.74 -16.43
CA ASP A 144 -4.01 9.07 -15.04
C ASP A 144 -5.21 8.28 -14.48
N ARG A 145 -5.61 7.20 -15.14
CA ARG A 145 -6.76 6.38 -14.74
C ARG A 145 -6.54 4.90 -14.99
N TYR A 146 -7.35 4.08 -14.34
CA TYR A 146 -7.49 2.67 -14.62
C TYR A 146 -8.65 2.43 -15.58
N THR A 147 -8.45 1.59 -16.61
CA THR A 147 -9.46 1.30 -17.65
C THR A 147 -10.28 0.05 -17.34
N SER A 148 -9.90 -0.71 -16.33
CA SER A 148 -10.67 -1.85 -15.81
C SER A 148 -11.03 -1.58 -14.37
N PHE A 149 -12.31 -1.68 -14.08
CA PHE A 149 -12.90 -1.46 -12.76
C PHE A 149 -13.87 -2.60 -12.43
N ALA A 150 -13.79 -3.11 -11.22
CA ALA A 150 -14.77 -4.01 -10.64
C ALA A 150 -15.00 -3.63 -9.18
N GLN A 151 -16.16 -3.94 -8.66
CA GLN A 151 -16.50 -3.78 -7.26
C GLN A 151 -17.01 -5.10 -6.73
N VAL A 152 -16.55 -5.51 -5.57
CA VAL A 152 -16.94 -6.75 -4.88
C VAL A 152 -17.35 -6.42 -3.46
N GLY A 153 -18.32 -7.14 -2.93
CA GLY A 153 -18.88 -6.93 -1.59
C GLY A 153 -18.92 -8.20 -0.76
N PRO A 154 -19.57 -8.15 0.42
CA PRO A 154 -19.70 -9.31 1.31
C PRO A 154 -20.25 -10.53 0.59
N GLY A 155 -19.58 -11.67 0.77
CA GLY A 155 -19.91 -12.94 0.12
C GLY A 155 -19.24 -13.17 -1.23
N ASP A 156 -18.66 -12.14 -1.83
CA ASP A 156 -17.82 -12.27 -3.03
C ASP A 156 -16.39 -12.71 -2.67
N THR A 157 -15.57 -12.86 -3.72
CA THR A 157 -14.13 -13.10 -3.57
C THR A 157 -13.33 -12.14 -4.41
N VAL A 158 -12.09 -11.86 -3.99
CA VAL A 158 -11.15 -11.03 -4.73
C VAL A 158 -9.81 -11.73 -4.88
N SER A 159 -9.15 -11.55 -6.02
CA SER A 159 -7.84 -12.13 -6.32
C SER A 159 -6.90 -11.09 -6.89
N PRO A 160 -5.64 -11.01 -6.41
CA PRO A 160 -4.62 -10.20 -7.05
C PRO A 160 -4.37 -10.65 -8.48
N ALA A 161 -4.29 -9.73 -9.45
CA ALA A 161 -4.02 -10.09 -10.84
C ALA A 161 -2.67 -10.80 -11.03
N ALA A 162 -1.70 -10.54 -10.15
CA ALA A 162 -0.41 -11.22 -10.14
C ALA A 162 -0.50 -12.68 -9.66
N PHE A 163 -1.54 -13.03 -8.91
CA PHE A 163 -1.76 -14.34 -8.30
C PHE A 163 -3.25 -14.71 -8.37
N PRO A 164 -3.77 -15.07 -9.54
CA PRO A 164 -5.19 -15.39 -9.71
C PRO A 164 -5.62 -16.68 -8.95
N ASP A 165 -4.66 -17.47 -8.52
CA ASP A 165 -4.86 -18.64 -7.65
C ASP A 165 -5.12 -18.27 -6.18
N ILE A 166 -4.78 -17.05 -5.76
CA ILE A 166 -5.10 -16.53 -4.43
C ILE A 166 -6.54 -16.01 -4.46
N VAL A 167 -7.42 -16.69 -3.74
CA VAL A 167 -8.84 -16.31 -3.61
C VAL A 167 -9.09 -15.87 -2.18
N LEU A 168 -9.37 -14.58 -1.99
CA LEU A 168 -9.67 -14.02 -0.67
C LEU A 168 -11.17 -13.76 -0.56
N PRO A 169 -11.85 -14.30 0.47
CA PRO A 169 -13.24 -13.95 0.72
C PRO A 169 -13.35 -12.50 1.19
N VAL A 170 -14.38 -11.81 0.72
CA VAL A 170 -14.80 -10.51 1.24
C VAL A 170 -15.82 -10.76 2.34
N ASP A 171 -15.38 -10.68 3.57
CA ASP A 171 -16.15 -11.01 4.76
C ASP A 171 -16.00 -9.96 5.87
N ASP A 172 -16.70 -10.18 6.98
CA ASP A 172 -16.72 -9.26 8.12
C ASP A 172 -15.34 -9.02 8.73
N GLU A 173 -14.43 -10.04 8.73
CA GLU A 173 -13.06 -9.85 9.23
C GLU A 173 -12.27 -8.87 8.34
N LEU A 174 -12.46 -8.97 7.02
CA LEU A 174 -11.78 -8.11 6.06
C LEU A 174 -12.35 -6.69 6.08
N LEU A 175 -13.66 -6.55 6.24
CA LEU A 175 -14.36 -5.26 6.30
C LEU A 175 -14.43 -4.66 7.71
N ALA A 176 -13.90 -5.38 8.71
CA ALA A 176 -13.81 -4.96 10.11
C ALA A 176 -15.18 -4.65 10.77
N HIS A 177 -16.13 -5.57 10.60
CA HIS A 177 -17.43 -5.59 11.28
C HIS A 177 -17.38 -6.37 12.59
#